data_f1ce5b8f602565bf40360958aaaf54a9
#
_entry.id   f1ce5b8f602565bf40360958aaaf54a9
#
_cell.length_a   1.000
_cell.length_b   1.000
_cell.length_c   1.000
_cell.angle_alpha   90.00
_cell.angle_beta   90.00
_cell.angle_gamma   90.00
#
_symmetry.space_group_name_H-M   'P 1'
#
loop_
_entity.id
_entity.type
_entity.pdbx_description
1 polymer ?
#
loop_
_entity_poly.entity_id
_entity_poly.type
_entity_poly.pdbx_seq_one_letter_code
_entity_poly.pdbx_strand_id
1 'polypeptide(L)'
;MKLKAILIGCLALTATSMQADELIKVQTQDVDLILKVKDDGRLTQSYFGKKLRDEADFGWLEDGREAYITRGSEVYFEPALDVIHSDGNTSTFLRHTGHTTKALGAGVQETVITMEDQKEPLAVRLHYVAYTRENVIKAWTEIENRQKKPVQLKKFASSMLHFYRPAYYLTQFNGDWINEAQMTTLPLAFGKKVLESNLGSRADMFASPQFILSLGQPATETAGEVLLGQLGWTGNFRFTFEVDHQRQLRVISGINNEFSERTLQPGETFQTADFFFTLSSAGLERASHDLHDWARRHQVKDGMGDRMTLLNNWEATYFDFNEDKLIGLMDDAVRLGVDMFLLDDGWFGNKYPRSNDDAALGDWQETAGKLPNGVGRLCDAAREKGIKFGIWIEPEMVSQRSELFEKHRDWV
;
A
#
# COMPACT_ATOMS: atom_id res chain seq x y z
N MET A 1 -26.57 80.06 -32.36
CA MET A 1 -25.62 78.94 -32.56
C MET A 1 -25.42 78.27 -31.19
N LYS A 2 -26.00 77.10 -30.96
CA LYS A 2 -25.86 76.35 -29.72
C LYS A 2 -24.92 75.15 -30.02
N LEU A 3 -23.73 75.12 -29.44
CA LEU A 3 -22.82 73.99 -29.48
C LEU A 3 -23.37 72.88 -28.60
N LYS A 4 -23.55 71.69 -29.14
CA LYS A 4 -23.81 70.46 -28.40
C LYS A 4 -22.46 69.82 -28.07
N ALA A 5 -22.17 69.66 -26.77
CA ALA A 5 -21.05 68.87 -26.31
C ALA A 5 -21.42 67.40 -26.40
N ILE A 6 -20.56 66.60 -27.08
CA ILE A 6 -20.66 65.14 -27.15
C ILE A 6 -19.82 64.57 -25.98
N LEU A 7 -20.48 63.91 -25.05
CA LEU A 7 -19.81 63.19 -23.96
C LEU A 7 -19.36 61.84 -24.52
N ILE A 8 -18.04 61.60 -24.63
CA ILE A 8 -17.45 60.32 -24.94
C ILE A 8 -17.30 59.53 -23.62
N GLY A 9 -18.17 58.54 -23.42
CA GLY A 9 -18.05 57.65 -22.30
C GLY A 9 -16.91 56.66 -22.52
N CYS A 10 -15.82 56.74 -21.74
CA CYS A 10 -14.83 55.68 -21.67
C CYS A 10 -15.42 54.43 -20.97
N LEU A 11 -15.67 53.39 -21.71
CA LEU A 11 -15.90 52.05 -21.15
C LEU A 11 -14.51 51.56 -20.59
N ALA A 12 -14.41 51.51 -19.27
CA ALA A 12 -13.28 50.80 -18.64
C ALA A 12 -13.55 49.30 -18.79
N LEU A 13 -12.83 48.64 -19.69
CA LEU A 13 -12.72 47.17 -19.68
C LEU A 13 -11.94 46.80 -18.42
N THR A 14 -12.65 46.28 -17.42
CA THR A 14 -12.01 45.53 -16.34
C THR A 14 -11.51 44.25 -16.93
N ALA A 15 -10.20 44.17 -17.23
CA ALA A 15 -9.54 42.91 -17.48
C ALA A 15 -9.59 42.12 -16.16
N THR A 16 -10.54 41.18 -16.07
CA THR A 16 -10.42 40.09 -15.09
C THR A 16 -9.16 39.33 -15.46
N SER A 17 -8.10 39.47 -14.68
CA SER A 17 -6.95 38.59 -14.74
C SER A 17 -7.47 37.17 -14.48
N MET A 18 -7.54 36.34 -15.50
CA MET A 18 -7.67 34.90 -15.28
C MET A 18 -6.48 34.50 -14.43
N GLN A 19 -6.74 34.17 -13.18
CA GLN A 19 -5.73 33.59 -12.32
C GLN A 19 -5.34 32.25 -12.95
N ALA A 20 -4.07 32.08 -13.28
CA ALA A 20 -3.62 30.81 -13.85
C ALA A 20 -3.90 29.71 -12.82
N ASP A 21 -4.48 28.60 -13.28
CA ASP A 21 -4.73 27.43 -12.44
C ASP A 21 -3.46 27.02 -11.68
N GLU A 22 -3.57 26.80 -10.40
CA GLU A 22 -2.45 26.39 -9.55
C GLU A 22 -2.13 24.92 -9.76
N LEU A 23 -0.89 24.59 -10.15
CA LEU A 23 -0.42 23.23 -10.37
C LEU A 23 0.43 22.74 -9.20
N ILE A 24 0.07 21.59 -8.66
CA ILE A 24 0.82 20.88 -7.62
C ILE A 24 1.51 19.69 -8.27
N LYS A 25 2.85 19.65 -8.18
CA LYS A 25 3.68 18.68 -8.88
C LYS A 25 4.27 17.69 -7.90
N VAL A 26 4.00 16.38 -8.09
CA VAL A 26 4.67 15.28 -7.40
C VAL A 26 5.52 14.57 -8.45
N GLN A 27 6.84 14.72 -8.37
CA GLN A 27 7.74 14.36 -9.46
C GLN A 27 8.84 13.41 -9.01
N THR A 28 9.11 12.41 -9.84
CA THR A 28 10.30 11.55 -9.74
C THR A 28 11.25 11.83 -10.92
N GLN A 29 12.30 11.02 -11.09
CA GLN A 29 13.17 11.17 -12.27
C GLN A 29 12.45 10.83 -13.57
N ASP A 30 11.50 9.87 -13.57
CA ASP A 30 10.89 9.32 -14.79
C ASP A 30 9.40 9.63 -14.92
N VAL A 31 8.75 10.13 -13.86
CA VAL A 31 7.29 10.26 -13.76
C VAL A 31 6.87 11.62 -13.19
N ASP A 32 5.77 12.14 -13.72
CA ASP A 32 5.05 13.29 -13.18
C ASP A 32 3.62 12.90 -12.82
N LEU A 33 3.23 13.18 -11.57
CA LEU A 33 1.84 13.24 -11.11
C LEU A 33 1.51 14.73 -10.90
N ILE A 34 0.60 15.26 -11.72
CA ILE A 34 0.23 16.68 -11.70
C ILE A 34 -1.21 16.82 -11.26
N LEU A 35 -1.40 17.56 -10.18
CA LEU A 35 -2.69 17.93 -9.64
C LEU A 35 -2.95 19.41 -9.94
N LYS A 36 -4.21 19.76 -10.19
CA LYS A 36 -4.63 21.09 -10.59
C LYS A 36 -5.72 21.58 -9.64
N VAL A 37 -5.51 22.76 -9.06
CA VAL A 37 -6.52 23.44 -8.26
C VAL A 37 -7.38 24.29 -9.20
N LYS A 38 -8.68 24.02 -9.22
CA LYS A 38 -9.66 24.75 -10.04
C LYS A 38 -10.08 26.05 -9.35
N ASP A 39 -10.62 26.98 -10.12
CA ASP A 39 -11.16 28.27 -9.62
C ASP A 39 -12.21 28.10 -8.49
N ASP A 40 -12.96 26.99 -8.52
CA ASP A 40 -13.97 26.65 -7.48
C ASP A 40 -13.35 25.88 -6.29
N GLY A 41 -12.03 25.74 -6.24
CA GLY A 41 -11.29 25.05 -5.20
C GLY A 41 -11.29 23.54 -5.30
N ARG A 42 -11.87 22.93 -6.34
CA ARG A 42 -11.73 21.49 -6.57
C ARG A 42 -10.30 21.12 -6.94
N LEU A 43 -9.83 20.01 -6.43
CA LEU A 43 -8.53 19.43 -6.78
C LEU A 43 -8.75 18.32 -7.80
N THR A 44 -8.11 18.41 -8.98
CA THR A 44 -8.21 17.40 -10.04
C THR A 44 -6.84 16.79 -10.34
N GLN A 45 -6.81 15.51 -10.78
CA GLN A 45 -5.61 14.91 -11.34
C GLN A 45 -5.59 15.17 -12.84
N SER A 46 -4.74 16.09 -13.29
CA SER A 46 -4.63 16.47 -14.70
C SER A 46 -3.67 15.59 -15.49
N TYR A 47 -2.68 15.01 -14.82
CA TYR A 47 -1.72 14.12 -15.47
C TYR A 47 -1.15 13.09 -14.50
N PHE A 48 -0.94 11.87 -14.97
CA PHE A 48 -0.06 10.90 -14.37
C PHE A 48 0.55 10.03 -15.48
N GLY A 49 1.86 10.11 -15.64
CA GLY A 49 2.56 9.46 -16.73
C GLY A 49 4.05 9.76 -16.74
N LYS A 50 4.67 9.43 -17.89
CA LYS A 50 6.08 9.70 -18.12
C LYS A 50 6.39 11.19 -17.89
N LYS A 51 7.57 11.48 -17.33
CA LYS A 51 8.03 12.84 -17.08
C LYS A 51 7.92 13.72 -18.34
N LEU A 52 7.27 14.87 -18.16
CA LEU A 52 7.12 15.87 -19.21
C LEU A 52 8.47 16.56 -19.47
N ARG A 53 8.74 16.90 -20.73
CA ARG A 53 10.06 17.41 -21.14
C ARG A 53 10.27 18.88 -20.85
N ASP A 54 9.18 19.65 -20.94
CA ASP A 54 9.23 21.10 -20.84
C ASP A 54 8.15 21.59 -19.87
N GLU A 55 8.45 22.68 -19.13
CA GLU A 55 7.46 23.37 -18.32
C GLU A 55 6.30 23.96 -19.16
N ALA A 56 6.52 24.30 -20.41
CA ALA A 56 5.47 24.71 -21.33
C ALA A 56 4.40 23.63 -21.54
N ASP A 57 4.77 22.36 -21.42
CA ASP A 57 3.84 21.23 -21.56
C ASP A 57 2.75 21.24 -20.48
N PHE A 58 3.05 21.79 -19.30
CA PHE A 58 2.06 21.92 -18.22
C PHE A 58 0.89 22.85 -18.57
N GLY A 59 1.10 23.82 -19.43
CA GLY A 59 0.07 24.73 -19.90
C GLY A 59 -0.98 24.08 -20.81
N TRP A 60 -0.72 22.91 -21.34
CA TRP A 60 -1.62 22.15 -22.23
C TRP A 60 -2.40 21.05 -21.49
N LEU A 61 -2.18 20.91 -20.16
CA LEU A 61 -2.87 19.87 -19.39
C LEU A 61 -4.35 20.22 -19.23
N GLU A 62 -5.19 19.32 -19.73
CA GLU A 62 -6.64 19.42 -19.56
C GLU A 62 -7.04 19.15 -18.11
N ASP A 63 -8.27 19.55 -17.77
CA ASP A 63 -8.85 19.22 -16.49
C ASP A 63 -9.12 17.73 -16.39
N GLY A 64 -8.61 17.11 -15.35
CA GLY A 64 -8.86 15.72 -15.02
C GLY A 64 -10.08 15.54 -14.12
N ARG A 65 -10.23 14.32 -13.61
CA ARG A 65 -11.22 13.98 -12.57
C ARG A 65 -10.76 14.49 -11.20
N GLU A 66 -11.69 14.68 -10.27
CA GLU A 66 -11.35 14.99 -8.88
C GLU A 66 -10.34 13.97 -8.34
N ALA A 67 -9.24 14.46 -7.77
CA ALA A 67 -8.13 13.63 -7.33
C ALA A 67 -8.50 12.70 -6.16
N TYR A 68 -9.52 13.07 -5.38
CA TYR A 68 -10.02 12.29 -4.25
C TYR A 68 -11.54 12.47 -4.13
N ILE A 69 -12.28 11.66 -4.88
CA ILE A 69 -13.74 11.75 -4.99
C ILE A 69 -14.39 11.39 -3.66
N THR A 70 -15.32 12.22 -3.22
CA THR A 70 -16.13 12.01 -2.02
C THR A 70 -17.57 11.66 -2.37
N ARG A 71 -18.30 11.01 -1.44
CA ARG A 71 -19.74 10.82 -1.61
C ARG A 71 -20.44 12.18 -1.65
N GLY A 72 -21.36 12.34 -2.59
CA GLY A 72 -22.14 13.57 -2.77
C GLY A 72 -21.48 14.61 -3.67
N SER A 73 -20.23 14.38 -4.16
CA SER A 73 -19.67 15.19 -5.25
C SER A 73 -20.50 15.02 -6.53
N GLU A 74 -20.30 15.91 -7.52
CA GLU A 74 -21.02 15.86 -8.81
C GLU A 74 -20.73 14.58 -9.62
N VAL A 75 -19.76 13.78 -9.22
CA VAL A 75 -19.31 12.57 -9.92
C VAL A 75 -19.92 11.34 -9.24
N TYR A 76 -20.79 10.63 -9.94
CA TYR A 76 -21.49 9.43 -9.47
C TYR A 76 -20.63 8.16 -9.67
N PHE A 77 -19.45 8.12 -9.07
CA PHE A 77 -18.54 6.99 -9.14
C PHE A 77 -18.24 6.45 -7.75
N GLU A 78 -17.46 5.36 -7.69
CA GLU A 78 -16.97 4.84 -6.42
C GLU A 78 -16.15 5.91 -5.68
N PRO A 79 -16.56 6.35 -4.49
CA PRO A 79 -15.82 7.37 -3.76
C PRO A 79 -14.58 6.80 -3.06
N ALA A 80 -13.54 7.63 -2.94
CA ALA A 80 -12.40 7.38 -2.07
C ALA A 80 -12.74 7.62 -0.59
N LEU A 81 -13.65 8.56 -0.33
CA LEU A 81 -14.11 8.91 1.01
C LEU A 81 -15.64 8.90 1.09
N ASP A 82 -16.16 8.20 2.09
CA ASP A 82 -17.59 8.17 2.42
C ASP A 82 -17.74 8.34 3.93
N VAL A 83 -18.39 9.43 4.34
CA VAL A 83 -18.54 9.82 5.75
C VAL A 83 -20.02 9.95 6.07
N ILE A 84 -20.44 9.41 7.21
CA ILE A 84 -21.69 9.81 7.85
C ILE A 84 -21.35 10.89 8.86
N HIS A 85 -21.75 12.12 8.53
CA HIS A 85 -21.53 13.30 9.37
C HIS A 85 -22.37 13.24 10.64
N SER A 86 -22.05 14.11 11.60
CA SER A 86 -22.65 14.09 12.94
C SER A 86 -24.17 14.35 12.99
N ASP A 87 -24.74 14.88 11.94
CA ASP A 87 -26.17 15.13 11.75
C ASP A 87 -26.88 14.04 10.91
N GLY A 88 -26.12 13.02 10.43
CA GLY A 88 -26.60 11.96 9.56
C GLY A 88 -26.48 12.25 8.06
N ASN A 89 -26.02 13.45 7.66
CA ASN A 89 -25.72 13.76 6.27
C ASN A 89 -24.56 12.88 5.77
N THR A 90 -24.57 12.50 4.48
CA THR A 90 -23.53 11.68 3.86
C THR A 90 -22.79 12.38 2.72
N SER A 91 -23.14 13.64 2.45
CA SER A 91 -22.49 14.43 1.39
C SER A 91 -21.29 15.19 1.92
N THR A 92 -20.16 15.05 1.27
CA THR A 92 -18.88 15.71 1.60
C THR A 92 -18.37 16.46 0.37
N PHE A 93 -18.05 17.74 0.51
CA PHE A 93 -17.59 18.61 -0.58
C PHE A 93 -16.25 19.24 -0.24
N LEU A 94 -15.17 18.53 -0.54
CA LEU A 94 -13.82 18.99 -0.26
C LEU A 94 -13.39 20.11 -1.22
N ARG A 95 -12.72 21.12 -0.65
CA ARG A 95 -12.08 22.21 -1.40
C ARG A 95 -10.65 22.39 -0.92
N HIS A 96 -9.74 22.61 -1.85
CA HIS A 96 -8.34 22.92 -1.56
C HIS A 96 -8.24 24.18 -0.69
N THR A 97 -7.48 24.09 0.39
CA THR A 97 -7.23 25.22 1.31
C THR A 97 -5.74 25.55 1.44
N GLY A 98 -4.88 24.70 0.90
CA GLY A 98 -3.44 24.95 0.88
C GLY A 98 -2.64 23.67 0.58
N HIS A 99 -1.39 23.86 0.23
CA HIS A 99 -0.44 22.74 0.10
C HIS A 99 0.98 23.18 0.50
N THR A 100 1.80 22.20 0.81
CA THR A 100 3.22 22.40 1.12
C THR A 100 4.06 21.31 0.46
N THR A 101 5.25 21.68 0.00
CA THR A 101 6.26 20.71 -0.45
C THR A 101 7.55 20.95 0.31
N LYS A 102 8.09 19.88 0.93
CA LYS A 102 9.33 19.96 1.70
C LYS A 102 10.27 18.81 1.33
N ALA A 103 11.58 19.06 1.34
CA ALA A 103 12.59 18.02 1.23
C ALA A 103 12.69 17.26 2.56
N LEU A 104 12.66 15.91 2.50
CA LEU A 104 12.89 15.01 3.64
C LEU A 104 14.32 14.47 3.67
N GLY A 105 15.06 14.58 2.56
CA GLY A 105 16.42 14.12 2.37
C GLY A 105 16.86 14.28 0.92
N ALA A 106 18.06 13.80 0.58
CA ALA A 106 18.56 13.86 -0.79
C ALA A 106 17.66 13.03 -1.73
N GLY A 107 16.96 13.72 -2.64
CA GLY A 107 16.07 13.08 -3.62
C GLY A 107 14.74 12.57 -3.05
N VAL A 108 14.35 12.98 -1.84
CA VAL A 108 13.06 12.63 -1.24
C VAL A 108 12.30 13.91 -0.89
N GLN A 109 11.10 14.06 -1.44
CA GLN A 109 10.21 15.19 -1.21
C GLN A 109 8.84 14.74 -0.75
N GLU A 110 8.28 15.42 0.24
CA GLU A 110 6.89 15.25 0.66
C GLU A 110 6.06 16.44 0.20
N THR A 111 4.94 16.15 -0.47
CA THR A 111 3.90 17.11 -0.79
C THR A 111 2.65 16.76 0.01
N VAL A 112 2.15 17.72 0.79
CA VAL A 112 0.92 17.59 1.57
C VAL A 112 -0.09 18.58 1.03
N ILE A 113 -1.29 18.08 0.65
CA ILE A 113 -2.37 18.88 0.08
C ILE A 113 -3.53 18.85 1.06
N THR A 114 -3.93 19.99 1.58
CA THR A 114 -5.03 20.14 2.53
C THR A 114 -6.31 20.52 1.80
N MET A 115 -7.36 19.76 2.08
CA MET A 115 -8.71 20.02 1.59
C MET A 115 -9.67 20.02 2.77
N GLU A 116 -10.69 20.86 2.71
CA GLU A 116 -11.68 21.01 3.78
C GLU A 116 -13.10 21.06 3.22
N ASP A 117 -14.04 20.47 3.96
CA ASP A 117 -15.46 20.73 3.76
C ASP A 117 -15.90 21.87 4.70
N GLN A 118 -16.44 22.93 4.13
CA GLN A 118 -16.84 24.12 4.89
C GLN A 118 -18.22 23.99 5.54
N LYS A 119 -19.08 23.11 5.03
CA LYS A 119 -20.43 22.88 5.57
C LYS A 119 -20.41 21.85 6.69
N GLU A 120 -19.69 20.76 6.45
CA GLU A 120 -19.49 19.68 7.39
C GLU A 120 -18.02 19.67 7.82
N PRO A 121 -17.64 20.41 8.89
CA PRO A 121 -16.23 20.63 9.24
C PRO A 121 -15.44 19.33 9.32
N LEU A 122 -14.72 19.03 8.26
CA LEU A 122 -13.87 17.88 8.04
C LEU A 122 -12.64 18.35 7.27
N ALA A 123 -11.45 17.93 7.69
CA ALA A 123 -10.23 18.17 6.93
C ALA A 123 -9.66 16.85 6.41
N VAL A 124 -9.18 16.89 5.18
CA VAL A 124 -8.51 15.76 4.52
C VAL A 124 -7.15 16.25 4.03
N ARG A 125 -6.10 15.53 4.38
CA ARG A 125 -4.74 15.80 3.90
C ARG A 125 -4.28 14.64 3.04
N LEU A 126 -4.00 14.92 1.76
CA LEU A 126 -3.38 13.96 0.85
C LEU A 126 -1.87 14.13 0.93
N HIS A 127 -1.19 13.06 1.29
CA HIS A 127 0.27 13.01 1.40
C HIS A 127 0.85 12.25 0.22
N TYR A 128 1.89 12.80 -0.37
CA TYR A 128 2.69 12.16 -1.41
C TYR A 128 4.17 12.32 -1.08
N VAL A 129 4.89 11.22 -0.92
CA VAL A 129 6.35 11.22 -0.80
C VAL A 129 6.96 10.66 -2.07
N ALA A 130 7.65 11.52 -2.82
CA ALA A 130 8.34 11.14 -4.04
C ALA A 130 9.80 10.78 -3.73
N TYR A 131 10.17 9.53 -4.01
CA TYR A 131 11.56 9.04 -3.99
C TYR A 131 12.11 9.20 -5.41
N THR A 132 12.71 10.35 -5.66
CA THR A 132 13.05 10.79 -7.02
C THR A 132 13.93 9.81 -7.76
N ARG A 133 14.99 9.31 -7.10
CA ARG A 133 15.97 8.40 -7.70
C ARG A 133 15.41 7.01 -8.00
N GLU A 134 14.61 6.50 -7.09
CA GLU A 134 14.02 5.16 -7.16
C GLU A 134 12.73 5.13 -7.98
N ASN A 135 12.24 6.28 -8.43
CA ASN A 135 11.01 6.43 -9.20
C ASN A 135 9.76 5.86 -8.49
N VAL A 136 9.69 5.97 -7.17
CA VAL A 136 8.59 5.48 -6.35
C VAL A 136 7.86 6.65 -5.68
N ILE A 137 6.55 6.58 -5.63
CA ILE A 137 5.71 7.49 -4.86
C ILE A 137 5.00 6.71 -3.77
N LYS A 138 5.07 7.21 -2.53
CA LYS A 138 4.27 6.75 -1.41
C LYS A 138 3.13 7.72 -1.18
N ALA A 139 1.90 7.22 -1.02
CA ALA A 139 0.73 8.05 -0.74
C ALA A 139 -0.07 7.50 0.45
N TRP A 140 -0.62 8.40 1.26
CA TRP A 140 -1.62 8.10 2.28
C TRP A 140 -2.53 9.31 2.48
N THR A 141 -3.60 9.11 3.23
CA THR A 141 -4.58 10.15 3.53
C THR A 141 -4.77 10.27 5.04
N GLU A 142 -4.82 11.49 5.54
CA GLU A 142 -5.27 11.80 6.89
C GLU A 142 -6.66 12.44 6.84
N ILE A 143 -7.54 12.00 7.74
CA ILE A 143 -8.92 12.48 7.85
C ILE A 143 -9.14 12.96 9.27
N GLU A 144 -9.43 14.25 9.46
CA GLU A 144 -9.61 14.90 10.76
C GLU A 144 -11.06 15.31 10.94
N ASN A 145 -11.69 14.84 12.01
CA ASN A 145 -13.02 15.28 12.40
C ASN A 145 -12.95 16.62 13.13
N ARG A 146 -13.42 17.69 12.50
CA ARG A 146 -13.53 19.04 13.08
C ARG A 146 -14.93 19.40 13.54
N GLN A 147 -15.87 18.44 13.47
CA GLN A 147 -17.22 18.61 13.99
C GLN A 147 -17.25 18.48 15.52
N LYS A 148 -18.33 18.97 16.14
CA LYS A 148 -18.51 18.92 17.59
C LYS A 148 -18.95 17.55 18.11
N LYS A 149 -19.28 16.62 17.24
CA LYS A 149 -19.77 15.26 17.55
C LYS A 149 -19.01 14.24 16.71
N PRO A 150 -19.07 12.95 17.06
CA PRO A 150 -18.44 11.88 16.29
C PRO A 150 -18.98 11.78 14.86
N VAL A 151 -18.12 11.36 13.93
CA VAL A 151 -18.48 11.00 12.55
C VAL A 151 -18.07 9.55 12.29
N GLN A 152 -18.73 8.89 11.33
CA GLN A 152 -18.39 7.53 10.93
C GLN A 152 -17.76 7.52 9.54
N LEU A 153 -16.58 6.94 9.42
CA LEU A 153 -15.93 6.69 8.13
C LEU A 153 -16.42 5.34 7.60
N LYS A 154 -17.10 5.38 6.45
CA LYS A 154 -17.59 4.19 5.72
C LYS A 154 -16.60 3.75 4.64
N LYS A 155 -15.89 4.70 4.02
CA LYS A 155 -14.78 4.49 3.09
C LYS A 155 -13.69 5.51 3.36
N PHE A 156 -12.45 5.08 3.22
CA PHE A 156 -11.27 5.90 3.53
C PHE A 156 -10.05 5.36 2.77
N ALA A 157 -9.97 5.68 1.50
CA ALA A 157 -8.88 5.22 0.65
C ALA A 157 -7.54 5.89 1.00
N SER A 158 -6.47 5.15 0.87
CA SER A 158 -5.10 5.68 0.96
C SER A 158 -4.76 6.55 -0.23
N SER A 159 -5.28 6.18 -1.41
CA SER A 159 -5.01 6.87 -2.68
C SER A 159 -6.12 6.60 -3.69
N MET A 160 -6.31 7.56 -4.60
CA MET A 160 -7.11 7.41 -5.81
C MET A 160 -6.27 7.91 -6.99
N LEU A 161 -6.14 7.10 -8.04
CA LEU A 161 -5.41 7.45 -9.25
C LEU A 161 -6.32 7.29 -10.47
N HIS A 162 -6.17 8.17 -11.46
CA HIS A 162 -6.95 8.19 -12.68
C HIS A 162 -6.07 7.95 -13.90
N PHE A 163 -6.58 7.13 -14.83
CA PHE A 163 -5.92 6.84 -16.09
C PHE A 163 -6.91 6.94 -17.26
N TYR A 164 -6.40 7.41 -18.39
CA TYR A 164 -7.11 7.40 -19.65
C TYR A 164 -6.25 6.70 -20.70
N ARG A 165 -6.59 5.46 -21.01
CA ARG A 165 -5.90 4.62 -22.02
C ARG A 165 -6.94 3.80 -22.80
N PRO A 166 -6.61 3.33 -23.99
CA PRO A 166 -7.53 2.52 -24.81
C PRO A 166 -7.98 1.22 -24.15
N ALA A 167 -7.12 0.62 -23.33
CA ALA A 167 -7.37 -0.63 -22.62
C ALA A 167 -6.53 -0.72 -21.35
N TYR A 168 -6.89 -1.66 -20.47
CA TYR A 168 -6.21 -1.93 -19.21
C TYR A 168 -6.15 -3.42 -18.95
N TYR A 169 -5.04 -3.92 -18.42
CA TYR A 169 -4.86 -5.32 -18.09
C TYR A 169 -4.34 -5.42 -16.66
N LEU A 170 -5.13 -6.06 -15.80
CA LEU A 170 -4.81 -6.24 -14.39
C LEU A 170 -4.16 -7.60 -14.18
N THR A 171 -2.96 -7.62 -13.61
CA THR A 171 -2.33 -8.82 -13.09
C THR A 171 -2.46 -8.83 -11.58
N GLN A 172 -2.97 -9.92 -11.05
CA GLN A 172 -3.13 -10.19 -9.63
C GLN A 172 -2.36 -11.45 -9.26
N PHE A 173 -2.04 -11.59 -7.97
CA PHE A 173 -1.30 -12.70 -7.41
C PHE A 173 -2.17 -13.42 -6.41
N ASN A 174 -2.50 -14.66 -6.71
CA ASN A 174 -3.29 -15.52 -5.86
C ASN A 174 -2.50 -16.78 -5.53
N GLY A 175 -2.94 -17.56 -4.58
CA GLY A 175 -2.28 -18.81 -4.26
C GLY A 175 -2.66 -19.34 -2.91
N ASP A 176 -1.89 -20.31 -2.47
CA ASP A 176 -1.97 -20.96 -1.17
C ASP A 176 -0.61 -21.58 -0.87
N TRP A 177 -0.47 -22.23 0.26
CA TRP A 177 0.72 -22.98 0.64
C TRP A 177 1.19 -23.94 -0.48
N ILE A 178 2.50 -23.93 -0.79
CA ILE A 178 3.15 -24.64 -1.92
C ILE A 178 2.66 -24.16 -3.32
N ASN A 179 1.85 -23.14 -3.41
CA ASN A 179 1.34 -22.61 -4.68
C ASN A 179 1.14 -21.09 -4.58
N GLU A 180 2.10 -20.41 -3.94
CA GLU A 180 2.05 -18.98 -3.68
C GLU A 180 2.25 -18.17 -4.97
N ALA A 181 1.76 -16.93 -4.95
CA ALA A 181 2.01 -15.88 -5.94
C ALA A 181 1.72 -16.28 -7.41
N GLN A 182 0.69 -17.10 -7.63
CA GLN A 182 0.25 -17.45 -8.99
C GLN A 182 -0.29 -16.21 -9.70
N MET A 183 0.36 -15.84 -10.81
CA MET A 183 0.01 -14.68 -11.61
C MET A 183 -1.18 -14.96 -12.51
N THR A 184 -2.20 -14.11 -12.46
CA THR A 184 -3.33 -14.11 -13.38
C THR A 184 -3.53 -12.71 -13.97
N THR A 185 -3.46 -12.60 -15.29
CA THR A 185 -3.70 -11.35 -16.02
C THR A 185 -5.05 -11.39 -16.72
N LEU A 186 -5.85 -10.34 -16.55
CA LEU A 186 -7.16 -10.20 -17.19
C LEU A 186 -7.37 -8.78 -17.73
N PRO A 187 -8.09 -8.62 -18.86
CA PRO A 187 -8.50 -7.32 -19.34
C PRO A 187 -9.57 -6.74 -18.40
N LEU A 188 -9.50 -5.44 -18.15
CA LEU A 188 -10.54 -4.71 -17.42
C LEU A 188 -11.62 -4.24 -18.39
N ALA A 189 -12.84 -4.70 -18.17
CA ALA A 189 -14.03 -4.26 -18.89
C ALA A 189 -14.72 -3.10 -18.17
N PHE A 190 -15.71 -2.50 -18.83
CA PHE A 190 -16.62 -1.53 -18.21
C PHE A 190 -17.21 -2.09 -16.89
N GLY A 191 -17.19 -1.26 -15.85
CA GLY A 191 -17.62 -1.62 -14.51
C GLY A 191 -16.46 -1.75 -13.53
N LYS A 192 -16.69 -2.50 -12.45
CA LYS A 192 -15.73 -2.66 -11.35
C LYS A 192 -15.11 -4.04 -11.30
N LYS A 193 -13.80 -4.09 -11.10
CA LYS A 193 -13.05 -5.26 -10.62
C LYS A 193 -12.47 -4.91 -9.25
N VAL A 194 -12.64 -5.81 -8.30
CA VAL A 194 -12.10 -5.66 -6.94
C VAL A 194 -11.09 -6.79 -6.69
N LEU A 195 -9.96 -6.43 -6.09
CA LEU A 195 -8.96 -7.31 -5.52
C LEU A 195 -8.93 -7.02 -4.02
N GLU A 196 -9.29 -8.00 -3.20
CA GLU A 196 -9.44 -7.79 -1.76
C GLU A 196 -9.20 -9.04 -0.93
N SER A 197 -8.99 -8.83 0.36
CA SER A 197 -9.00 -9.88 1.38
C SER A 197 -9.65 -9.37 2.66
N ASN A 198 -10.35 -10.29 3.35
CA ASN A 198 -11.02 -10.10 4.64
C ASN A 198 -10.60 -11.17 5.66
N LEU A 199 -9.40 -11.73 5.53
CA LEU A 199 -8.92 -12.85 6.34
C LEU A 199 -8.16 -12.42 7.60
N GLY A 200 -8.24 -11.13 7.99
CA GLY A 200 -7.65 -10.61 9.21
C GLY A 200 -6.12 -10.73 9.22
N SER A 201 -5.56 -11.43 10.18
CA SER A 201 -4.10 -11.65 10.31
C SER A 201 -3.48 -12.47 9.17
N ARG A 202 -4.30 -13.16 8.39
CA ARG A 202 -3.89 -13.94 7.21
C ARG A 202 -4.41 -13.33 5.90
N ALA A 203 -4.52 -12.00 5.86
CA ALA A 203 -5.10 -11.29 4.72
C ALA A 203 -4.36 -11.53 3.40
N ASP A 204 -3.05 -11.76 3.43
CA ASP A 204 -2.19 -12.03 2.28
C ASP A 204 -2.08 -13.52 1.89
N MET A 205 -2.74 -14.41 2.62
CA MET A 205 -2.60 -15.87 2.43
C MET A 205 -3.02 -16.33 1.03
N PHE A 206 -4.17 -15.87 0.53
CA PHE A 206 -4.69 -16.29 -0.78
C PHE A 206 -4.62 -15.21 -1.86
N ALA A 207 -4.35 -13.95 -1.49
CA ALA A 207 -4.27 -12.83 -2.40
C ALA A 207 -3.25 -11.82 -1.86
N SER A 208 -2.32 -11.38 -2.71
CA SER A 208 -1.31 -10.41 -2.30
C SER A 208 -1.86 -8.99 -2.31
N PRO A 209 -1.48 -8.11 -1.35
CA PRO A 209 -1.85 -6.70 -1.31
C PRO A 209 -1.07 -5.87 -2.34
N GLN A 210 -0.96 -6.38 -3.57
CA GLN A 210 -0.25 -5.78 -4.68
C GLN A 210 -0.88 -6.15 -6.01
N PHE A 211 -0.61 -5.32 -7.02
CA PHE A 211 -1.08 -5.57 -8.38
C PHE A 211 -0.11 -5.00 -9.42
N ILE A 212 -0.22 -5.51 -10.65
CA ILE A 212 0.40 -4.92 -11.84
C ILE A 212 -0.73 -4.49 -12.78
N LEU A 213 -0.69 -3.25 -13.25
CA LEU A 213 -1.66 -2.72 -14.20
C LEU A 213 -0.95 -2.28 -15.47
N SER A 214 -1.10 -3.03 -16.55
CA SER A 214 -0.61 -2.63 -17.87
C SER A 214 -1.59 -1.66 -18.53
N LEU A 215 -1.06 -0.57 -19.07
CA LEU A 215 -1.80 0.56 -19.63
C LEU A 215 -1.71 0.56 -21.16
N GLY A 216 -2.85 0.43 -21.84
CA GLY A 216 -2.97 0.40 -23.29
C GLY A 216 -2.87 -1.01 -23.87
N GLN A 217 -1.83 -1.77 -23.53
CA GLN A 217 -1.60 -3.16 -23.95
C GLN A 217 -0.86 -3.94 -22.87
N PRO A 218 -0.89 -5.27 -22.88
CA PRO A 218 -0.09 -6.08 -21.95
C PRO A 218 1.38 -5.70 -22.05
N ALA A 219 1.99 -5.37 -20.90
CA ALA A 219 3.41 -5.08 -20.85
C ALA A 219 4.22 -6.38 -20.90
N THR A 220 5.45 -6.27 -21.43
CA THR A 220 6.48 -7.31 -21.36
C THR A 220 7.55 -6.91 -20.35
N GLU A 221 8.57 -7.73 -20.14
CA GLU A 221 9.70 -7.39 -19.26
C GLU A 221 10.35 -6.06 -19.65
N THR A 222 10.53 -5.81 -20.96
CA THR A 222 11.34 -4.69 -21.48
C THR A 222 10.53 -3.62 -22.23
N ALA A 223 9.19 -3.74 -22.31
CA ALA A 223 8.35 -2.80 -23.04
C ALA A 223 6.92 -2.70 -22.50
N GLY A 224 6.30 -1.55 -22.71
CA GLY A 224 4.94 -1.24 -22.30
C GLY A 224 4.89 -0.27 -21.12
N GLU A 225 3.74 0.38 -20.96
CA GLU A 225 3.46 1.25 -19.82
C GLU A 225 2.79 0.44 -18.73
N VAL A 226 3.34 0.50 -17.51
CA VAL A 226 2.88 -0.34 -16.40
C VAL A 226 2.94 0.42 -15.08
N LEU A 227 1.88 0.30 -14.29
CA LEU A 227 1.81 0.71 -12.89
C LEU A 227 1.96 -0.53 -12.00
N LEU A 228 2.93 -0.53 -11.09
CA LEU A 228 2.97 -1.44 -9.95
C LEU A 228 2.46 -0.71 -8.72
N GLY A 229 1.50 -1.32 -8.02
CA GLY A 229 0.93 -0.79 -6.78
C GLY A 229 0.95 -1.82 -5.67
N GLN A 230 1.32 -1.37 -4.46
CA GLN A 230 1.45 -2.19 -3.26
C GLN A 230 0.94 -1.44 -2.04
N LEU A 231 0.10 -2.09 -1.21
CA LEU A 231 -0.36 -1.52 0.05
C LEU A 231 0.57 -1.97 1.19
N GLY A 232 1.12 -1.02 1.94
CA GLY A 232 1.93 -1.25 3.14
C GLY A 232 1.06 -1.53 4.36
N TRP A 233 0.31 -2.63 4.32
CA TRP A 233 -0.63 -3.02 5.34
C TRP A 233 -0.67 -4.55 5.49
N THR A 234 -0.67 -5.04 6.71
CA THR A 234 -0.64 -6.48 7.01
C THR A 234 -2.02 -7.09 7.29
N GLY A 235 -3.08 -6.28 7.27
CA GLY A 235 -4.45 -6.71 7.50
C GLY A 235 -5.29 -6.70 6.22
N ASN A 236 -6.60 -6.67 6.39
CA ASN A 236 -7.56 -6.65 5.30
C ASN A 236 -7.32 -5.49 4.34
N PHE A 237 -7.25 -5.76 3.05
CA PHE A 237 -6.95 -4.78 2.01
C PHE A 237 -7.99 -4.80 0.89
N ARG A 238 -8.07 -3.68 0.17
CA ARG A 238 -8.95 -3.57 -1.00
C ARG A 238 -8.36 -2.63 -2.05
N PHE A 239 -8.32 -3.13 -3.30
CA PHE A 239 -8.10 -2.34 -4.49
C PHE A 239 -9.35 -2.39 -5.36
N THR A 240 -9.84 -1.24 -5.77
CA THR A 240 -10.97 -1.14 -6.69
C THR A 240 -10.51 -0.52 -8.00
N PHE A 241 -10.76 -1.24 -9.08
CA PHE A 241 -10.49 -0.82 -10.45
C PHE A 241 -11.84 -0.59 -11.13
N GLU A 242 -12.18 0.66 -11.39
CA GLU A 242 -13.46 1.01 -12.01
C GLU A 242 -13.22 1.69 -13.36
N VAL A 243 -13.68 1.05 -14.43
CA VAL A 243 -13.64 1.59 -15.80
C VAL A 243 -15.02 2.15 -16.13
N ASP A 244 -15.09 3.44 -16.49
CA ASP A 244 -16.33 4.10 -16.85
C ASP A 244 -16.65 4.03 -18.35
N HIS A 245 -17.81 4.56 -18.74
CA HIS A 245 -18.29 4.59 -20.12
C HIS A 245 -17.40 5.40 -21.09
N GLN A 246 -16.54 6.26 -20.55
CA GLN A 246 -15.54 7.01 -21.33
C GLN A 246 -14.18 6.29 -21.36
N ARG A 247 -14.11 5.06 -20.87
CA ARG A 247 -12.88 4.27 -20.72
C ARG A 247 -11.84 4.90 -19.80
N GLN A 248 -12.27 5.76 -18.89
CA GLN A 248 -11.38 6.23 -17.81
C GLN A 248 -11.38 5.20 -16.69
N LEU A 249 -10.18 4.90 -16.21
CA LEU A 249 -9.97 3.98 -15.08
C LEU A 249 -9.70 4.77 -13.81
N ARG A 250 -10.37 4.40 -12.73
CA ARG A 250 -10.01 4.78 -11.35
C ARG A 250 -9.42 3.59 -10.64
N VAL A 251 -8.30 3.83 -9.97
CA VAL A 251 -7.66 2.87 -9.06
C VAL A 251 -7.76 3.43 -7.65
N ILE A 252 -8.51 2.77 -6.80
CA ILE A 252 -8.71 3.15 -5.40
C ILE A 252 -8.04 2.10 -4.54
N SER A 253 -7.12 2.54 -3.66
CA SER A 253 -6.27 1.66 -2.87
C SER A 253 -6.42 1.95 -1.39
N GLY A 254 -6.56 0.92 -0.54
CA GLY A 254 -6.64 1.14 0.90
C GLY A 254 -6.95 -0.11 1.71
N ILE A 255 -7.14 0.11 3.01
CA ILE A 255 -7.64 -0.90 3.94
C ILE A 255 -9.05 -1.29 3.49
N ASN A 256 -9.39 -2.57 3.59
CA ASN A 256 -10.74 -3.03 3.33
C ASN A 256 -11.67 -2.51 4.43
N ASN A 257 -12.66 -1.74 4.02
CA ASN A 257 -13.63 -1.13 4.93
C ASN A 257 -14.82 -2.04 5.27
N GLU A 258 -14.95 -3.20 4.64
CA GLU A 258 -15.93 -4.20 5.05
C GLU A 258 -15.56 -4.75 6.44
N PHE A 259 -16.53 -4.76 7.34
CA PHE A 259 -16.37 -5.14 8.75
C PHE A 259 -15.37 -4.29 9.56
N SER A 260 -15.00 -3.11 9.07
CA SER A 260 -13.96 -2.26 9.66
C SER A 260 -14.36 -0.78 9.66
N GLU A 261 -15.58 -0.50 10.16
CA GLU A 261 -16.06 0.86 10.32
C GLU A 261 -15.27 1.61 11.39
N ARG A 262 -15.00 2.90 11.13
CA ARG A 262 -14.28 3.73 12.07
C ARG A 262 -15.07 4.96 12.46
N THR A 263 -15.25 5.14 13.78
CA THR A 263 -15.81 6.34 14.36
C THR A 263 -14.69 7.27 14.81
N LEU A 264 -14.68 8.51 14.31
CA LEU A 264 -13.77 9.56 14.76
C LEU A 264 -14.44 10.47 15.74
N GLN A 265 -13.84 10.63 16.93
CA GLN A 265 -14.26 11.61 17.92
C GLN A 265 -13.92 13.04 17.45
N PRO A 266 -14.57 14.09 18.03
CA PRO A 266 -14.20 15.47 17.77
C PRO A 266 -12.69 15.73 17.97
N GLY A 267 -12.01 16.27 16.95
CA GLY A 267 -10.57 16.53 16.96
C GLY A 267 -9.69 15.30 16.71
N GLU A 268 -10.25 14.11 16.55
CA GLU A 268 -9.49 12.91 16.20
C GLU A 268 -9.09 12.93 14.72
N THR A 269 -7.87 12.48 14.45
CA THR A 269 -7.34 12.27 13.10
C THR A 269 -7.10 10.77 12.87
N PHE A 270 -7.58 10.27 11.74
CA PHE A 270 -7.29 8.93 11.26
C PHE A 270 -6.34 9.01 10.07
N GLN A 271 -5.26 8.24 10.13
CA GLN A 271 -4.31 8.04 9.03
C GLN A 271 -4.58 6.67 8.37
N THR A 272 -4.69 6.66 7.06
CA THR A 272 -4.81 5.43 6.27
C THR A 272 -3.46 4.71 6.14
N ALA A 273 -3.48 3.47 5.64
CA ALA A 273 -2.25 2.74 5.33
C ALA A 273 -1.46 3.40 4.19
N ASP A 274 -0.14 3.20 4.16
CA ASP A 274 0.71 3.66 3.08
C ASP A 274 0.43 2.87 1.79
N PHE A 275 0.28 3.55 0.66
CA PHE A 275 0.22 2.95 -0.66
C PHE A 275 1.47 3.34 -1.45
N PHE A 276 2.22 2.35 -1.93
CA PHE A 276 3.44 2.53 -2.71
C PHE A 276 3.18 2.20 -4.17
N PHE A 277 3.65 3.05 -5.07
CA PHE A 277 3.51 2.79 -6.49
C PHE A 277 4.64 3.38 -7.33
N THR A 278 4.90 2.73 -8.45
CA THR A 278 5.77 3.21 -9.51
C THR A 278 5.10 3.05 -10.86
N LEU A 279 5.39 3.94 -11.78
CA LEU A 279 4.95 3.86 -13.17
C LEU A 279 6.18 3.81 -14.07
N SER A 280 6.24 2.78 -14.92
CA SER A 280 7.30 2.60 -15.89
C SER A 280 6.74 2.64 -17.31
N SER A 281 7.43 3.29 -18.22
CA SER A 281 7.17 3.19 -19.68
C SER A 281 8.13 2.21 -20.38
N ALA A 282 8.95 1.48 -19.61
CA ALA A 282 9.99 0.58 -20.08
C ALA A 282 9.76 -0.89 -19.66
N GLY A 283 8.52 -1.26 -19.37
CA GLY A 283 8.14 -2.62 -19.04
C GLY A 283 8.22 -2.97 -17.55
N LEU A 284 8.02 -4.27 -17.27
CA LEU A 284 7.89 -4.84 -15.93
C LEU A 284 9.21 -4.85 -15.17
N GLU A 285 10.32 -5.20 -15.84
CA GLU A 285 11.66 -5.25 -15.24
C GLU A 285 12.03 -3.90 -14.60
N ARG A 286 11.83 -2.80 -15.34
CA ARG A 286 12.12 -1.47 -14.82
C ARG A 286 11.25 -1.13 -13.61
N ALA A 287 9.95 -1.40 -13.68
CA ALA A 287 9.02 -1.12 -12.57
C ALA A 287 9.37 -1.95 -11.31
N SER A 288 9.75 -3.22 -11.47
CA SER A 288 10.16 -4.06 -10.35
C SER A 288 11.48 -3.58 -9.74
N HIS A 289 12.46 -3.18 -10.57
CA HIS A 289 13.72 -2.62 -10.09
C HIS A 289 13.53 -1.33 -9.31
N ASP A 290 12.62 -0.45 -9.71
CA ASP A 290 12.29 0.76 -8.99
C ASP A 290 11.85 0.44 -7.54
N LEU A 291 10.90 -0.51 -7.35
CA LEU A 291 10.44 -0.94 -6.03
C LEU A 291 11.52 -1.68 -5.23
N HIS A 292 12.34 -2.53 -5.88
CA HIS A 292 13.44 -3.23 -5.21
C HIS A 292 14.49 -2.25 -4.69
N ASP A 293 14.87 -1.25 -5.50
CA ASP A 293 15.84 -0.24 -5.11
C ASP A 293 15.31 0.65 -3.99
N TRP A 294 14.03 1.03 -4.06
CA TRP A 294 13.36 1.74 -3.00
C TRP A 294 13.33 0.92 -1.70
N ALA A 295 12.92 -0.35 -1.76
CA ALA A 295 12.85 -1.20 -0.59
C ALA A 295 14.22 -1.35 0.09
N ARG A 296 15.29 -1.61 -0.69
CA ARG A 296 16.65 -1.74 -0.16
C ARG A 296 17.15 -0.48 0.53
N ARG A 297 16.82 0.71 0.01
CA ARG A 297 17.36 1.99 0.52
C ARG A 297 16.52 2.62 1.60
N HIS A 298 15.21 2.39 1.60
CA HIS A 298 14.27 3.16 2.41
C HIS A 298 13.38 2.34 3.34
N GLN A 299 13.20 1.02 3.09
CA GLN A 299 12.26 0.20 3.84
C GLN A 299 12.95 -0.90 4.65
N VAL A 300 13.87 -1.62 4.05
CA VAL A 300 14.50 -2.79 4.68
C VAL A 300 15.66 -2.34 5.57
N LYS A 301 15.65 -2.75 6.84
CA LYS A 301 16.78 -2.52 7.74
C LYS A 301 18.04 -3.16 7.15
N ASP A 302 19.12 -2.38 7.05
CA ASP A 302 20.36 -2.80 6.41
C ASP A 302 20.15 -3.40 5.01
N GLY A 303 19.24 -2.77 4.23
CA GLY A 303 18.80 -3.29 2.93
C GLY A 303 19.91 -3.41 1.87
N MET A 304 21.03 -2.69 2.05
CA MET A 304 22.21 -2.74 1.19
C MET A 304 23.28 -3.73 1.69
N GLY A 305 23.11 -4.30 2.88
CA GLY A 305 24.00 -5.29 3.44
C GLY A 305 23.80 -6.69 2.83
N ASP A 306 24.75 -7.57 3.08
CA ASP A 306 24.68 -8.96 2.63
C ASP A 306 23.51 -9.71 3.26
N ARG A 307 22.97 -10.67 2.54
CA ARG A 307 21.95 -11.59 3.02
C ARG A 307 22.56 -12.95 3.27
N MET A 308 22.27 -13.50 4.46
CA MET A 308 22.75 -14.82 4.84
C MET A 308 22.05 -15.90 4.03
N THR A 309 22.81 -16.90 3.61
CA THR A 309 22.25 -18.17 3.12
C THR A 309 21.74 -18.99 4.30
N LEU A 310 20.64 -19.71 4.12
CA LEU A 310 19.96 -20.43 5.19
C LEU A 310 19.68 -21.87 4.80
N LEU A 311 19.95 -22.81 5.71
CA LEU A 311 19.48 -24.20 5.64
C LEU A 311 18.41 -24.42 6.69
N ASN A 312 17.21 -24.75 6.25
CA ASN A 312 16.07 -25.14 7.08
C ASN A 312 16.00 -26.66 7.15
N ASN A 313 15.77 -27.25 8.33
CA ASN A 313 15.69 -28.71 8.48
C ASN A 313 14.37 -29.32 7.98
N TRP A 314 13.29 -28.53 7.74
CA TRP A 314 11.94 -29.04 7.54
C TRP A 314 11.87 -30.14 6.47
N GLU A 315 12.27 -29.83 5.24
CA GLU A 315 12.20 -30.80 4.13
C GLU A 315 13.12 -32.03 4.31
N ALA A 316 14.14 -31.95 5.16
CA ALA A 316 15.04 -33.06 5.45
C ALA A 316 14.52 -34.00 6.53
N THR A 317 13.70 -33.50 7.46
CA THR A 317 13.34 -34.24 8.66
C THR A 317 11.86 -34.25 9.00
N TYR A 318 11.10 -33.24 8.58
CA TYR A 318 9.78 -32.92 9.13
C TYR A 318 9.81 -32.99 10.67
N PHE A 319 8.89 -33.72 11.29
CA PHE A 319 8.83 -33.91 12.75
C PHE A 319 9.82 -34.96 13.29
N ASP A 320 10.50 -35.73 12.43
CA ASP A 320 11.42 -36.82 12.82
C ASP A 320 12.85 -36.32 12.97
N PHE A 321 13.13 -35.67 14.08
CA PHE A 321 14.47 -35.23 14.45
C PHE A 321 14.75 -35.35 15.96
N ASN A 322 16.02 -35.31 16.28
CA ASN A 322 16.56 -35.19 17.63
C ASN A 322 17.77 -34.25 17.59
N GLU A 323 18.37 -33.99 18.77
CA GLU A 323 19.49 -33.09 18.93
C GLU A 323 20.68 -33.49 18.03
N ASP A 324 21.08 -34.79 18.03
CA ASP A 324 22.25 -35.28 17.25
C ASP A 324 22.02 -35.12 15.75
N LYS A 325 20.84 -35.44 15.26
CA LYS A 325 20.48 -35.30 13.83
C LYS A 325 20.53 -33.82 13.38
N LEU A 326 20.06 -32.89 14.21
CA LEU A 326 20.13 -31.46 13.92
C LEU A 326 21.60 -30.95 13.93
N ILE A 327 22.40 -31.39 14.88
CA ILE A 327 23.85 -31.04 14.93
C ILE A 327 24.55 -31.57 13.68
N GLY A 328 24.24 -32.81 13.24
CA GLY A 328 24.75 -33.37 12.00
C GLY A 328 24.39 -32.55 10.76
N LEU A 329 23.15 -32.05 10.67
CA LEU A 329 22.72 -31.12 9.59
C LEU A 329 23.45 -29.78 9.63
N MET A 330 23.82 -29.29 10.83
CA MET A 330 24.66 -28.09 10.95
C MET A 330 26.09 -28.36 10.39
N ASP A 331 26.63 -29.56 10.55
CA ASP A 331 27.92 -29.93 9.92
C ASP A 331 27.82 -29.93 8.38
N ASP A 332 26.69 -30.39 7.85
CA ASP A 332 26.40 -30.31 6.42
C ASP A 332 26.26 -28.85 5.94
N ALA A 333 25.57 -28.01 6.70
CA ALA A 333 25.43 -26.57 6.41
C ALA A 333 26.81 -25.90 6.30
N VAL A 334 27.69 -26.15 7.26
CA VAL A 334 29.09 -25.63 7.24
C VAL A 334 29.85 -26.10 6.00
N ARG A 335 29.76 -27.38 5.65
CA ARG A 335 30.44 -27.92 4.46
C ARG A 335 29.93 -27.32 3.15
N LEU A 336 28.63 -26.92 3.12
CA LEU A 336 28.01 -26.24 1.99
C LEU A 336 28.29 -24.74 1.95
N GLY A 337 28.89 -24.16 2.98
CA GLY A 337 29.13 -22.73 3.09
C GLY A 337 27.89 -21.91 3.43
N VAL A 338 26.95 -22.52 4.14
CA VAL A 338 25.69 -21.85 4.56
C VAL A 338 25.93 -21.04 5.84
N ASP A 339 25.39 -19.84 5.93
CA ASP A 339 25.63 -18.90 7.03
C ASP A 339 24.75 -19.13 8.26
N MET A 340 23.57 -19.75 8.08
CA MET A 340 22.57 -19.93 9.12
C MET A 340 21.88 -21.29 9.03
N PHE A 341 21.68 -21.93 10.17
CA PHE A 341 20.80 -23.08 10.32
C PHE A 341 19.51 -22.65 11.01
N LEU A 342 18.34 -23.00 10.44
CA LEU A 342 17.01 -22.73 11.01
C LEU A 342 16.40 -24.05 11.48
N LEU A 343 16.05 -24.12 12.78
CA LEU A 343 15.20 -25.16 13.34
C LEU A 343 13.74 -24.81 13.09
N ASP A 344 13.07 -25.63 12.27
CA ASP A 344 11.68 -25.48 11.92
C ASP A 344 10.74 -26.14 12.94
N ASP A 345 9.49 -26.39 12.57
CA ASP A 345 8.42 -26.92 13.41
C ASP A 345 8.78 -28.25 14.11
N GLY A 346 8.12 -28.53 15.22
CA GLY A 346 8.25 -29.83 15.91
C GLY A 346 9.20 -29.85 17.11
N TRP A 347 9.80 -28.73 17.49
CA TRP A 347 10.78 -28.66 18.60
C TRP A 347 10.17 -28.44 19.99
N PHE A 348 8.85 -28.15 20.07
CA PHE A 348 8.18 -27.68 21.29
C PHE A 348 7.05 -28.59 21.77
N GLY A 349 6.52 -28.27 22.95
CA GLY A 349 5.41 -28.98 23.59
C GLY A 349 5.86 -30.20 24.40
N ASN A 350 5.50 -30.25 25.68
CA ASN A 350 5.83 -31.35 26.58
C ASN A 350 4.60 -32.20 26.93
N LYS A 351 3.51 -31.61 27.38
CA LYS A 351 2.25 -32.32 27.65
C LYS A 351 1.60 -32.85 26.37
N TYR A 352 1.67 -32.04 25.32
CA TYR A 352 1.21 -32.34 23.95
C TYR A 352 2.36 -32.15 22.98
N PRO A 353 3.30 -33.15 22.84
CA PRO A 353 4.45 -32.98 21.97
C PRO A 353 4.07 -32.69 20.53
N ARG A 354 4.74 -31.72 19.91
CA ARG A 354 4.58 -31.36 18.49
C ARG A 354 5.25 -32.42 17.61
N SER A 355 4.53 -33.54 17.40
CA SER A 355 4.98 -34.64 16.54
C SER A 355 4.18 -34.73 15.23
N ASN A 356 3.18 -33.90 15.06
CA ASN A 356 2.37 -33.68 13.88
C ASN A 356 1.63 -32.32 14.01
N ASP A 357 0.78 -31.98 13.06
CA ASP A 357 0.08 -30.69 12.99
C ASP A 357 -1.06 -30.53 14.01
N ASP A 358 -1.43 -31.57 14.76
CA ASP A 358 -2.65 -31.58 15.58
C ASP A 358 -2.50 -30.98 16.98
N ALA A 359 -1.27 -30.64 17.40
CA ALA A 359 -1.03 -30.28 18.80
C ALA A 359 0.05 -29.20 18.99
N ALA A 360 0.10 -28.64 20.19
CA ALA A 360 1.17 -27.87 20.81
C ALA A 360 1.39 -26.44 20.29
N LEU A 361 0.76 -25.96 19.21
CA LEU A 361 0.87 -24.54 18.87
C LEU A 361 0.42 -23.68 20.05
N GLY A 362 1.29 -22.78 20.50
CA GLY A 362 1.12 -21.98 21.70
C GLY A 362 2.02 -22.41 22.88
N ASP A 363 2.51 -23.65 22.87
CA ASP A 363 3.37 -24.20 23.97
C ASP A 363 4.85 -24.13 23.56
N TRP A 364 5.41 -22.91 23.47
CA TRP A 364 6.75 -22.64 22.97
C TRP A 364 7.87 -23.01 23.98
N GLN A 365 7.79 -24.23 24.52
CA GLN A 365 8.83 -24.82 25.37
C GLN A 365 9.42 -26.03 24.68
N GLU A 366 10.74 -26.12 24.63
CA GLU A 366 11.43 -27.27 24.01
C GLU A 366 10.95 -28.60 24.57
N THR A 367 10.71 -29.56 23.68
CA THR A 367 10.35 -30.92 24.08
C THR A 367 11.57 -31.73 24.49
N ALA A 368 11.65 -32.12 25.76
CA ALA A 368 12.78 -32.86 26.30
C ALA A 368 13.02 -34.21 25.58
N GLY A 369 11.98 -34.78 24.96
CA GLY A 369 12.11 -36.03 24.20
C GLY A 369 12.99 -35.93 22.95
N LYS A 370 13.01 -34.76 22.30
CA LYS A 370 13.83 -34.51 21.10
C LYS A 370 15.11 -33.71 21.44
N LEU A 371 15.01 -32.77 22.37
CA LEU A 371 16.06 -31.83 22.76
C LEU A 371 16.38 -31.96 24.27
N PRO A 372 17.02 -33.04 24.68
CA PRO A 372 17.28 -33.32 26.11
C PRO A 372 18.15 -32.26 26.78
N ASN A 373 19.01 -31.56 26.01
CA ASN A 373 19.86 -30.48 26.50
C ASN A 373 19.34 -29.08 26.13
N GLY A 374 18.08 -29.00 25.65
CA GLY A 374 17.39 -27.77 25.28
C GLY A 374 17.89 -27.12 24.00
N VAL A 375 17.18 -26.05 23.58
CA VAL A 375 17.55 -25.24 22.41
C VAL A 375 18.91 -24.57 22.59
N GLY A 376 19.32 -24.27 23.84
CA GLY A 376 20.62 -23.69 24.17
C GLY A 376 21.79 -24.52 23.64
N ARG A 377 21.71 -25.85 23.70
CA ARG A 377 22.73 -26.74 23.15
C ARG A 377 22.90 -26.60 21.64
N LEU A 378 21.80 -26.41 20.92
CA LEU A 378 21.84 -26.18 19.47
C LEU A 378 22.45 -24.82 19.12
N CYS A 379 22.12 -23.79 19.90
CA CYS A 379 22.75 -22.46 19.77
C CYS A 379 24.27 -22.53 19.98
N ASP A 380 24.73 -23.29 20.99
CA ASP A 380 26.16 -23.49 21.25
C ASP A 380 26.84 -24.27 20.11
N ALA A 381 26.22 -25.34 19.64
CA ALA A 381 26.72 -26.10 18.51
C ALA A 381 26.89 -25.26 17.23
N ALA A 382 25.88 -24.43 16.91
CA ALA A 382 25.95 -23.51 15.77
C ALA A 382 27.09 -22.49 15.96
N ARG A 383 27.25 -21.92 17.17
CA ARG A 383 28.34 -20.98 17.50
C ARG A 383 29.73 -21.64 17.38
N GLU A 384 29.88 -22.85 17.90
CA GLU A 384 31.12 -23.64 17.79
C GLU A 384 31.51 -23.89 16.34
N LYS A 385 30.52 -24.05 15.44
CA LYS A 385 30.67 -24.28 14.01
C LYS A 385 30.79 -22.97 13.18
N GLY A 386 30.63 -21.81 13.81
CA GLY A 386 30.76 -20.50 13.16
C GLY A 386 29.58 -20.08 12.30
N ILE A 387 28.41 -20.71 12.46
CA ILE A 387 27.16 -20.34 11.77
C ILE A 387 26.14 -19.73 12.72
N LYS A 388 25.15 -19.02 12.19
CA LYS A 388 24.03 -18.50 12.96
C LYS A 388 22.99 -19.60 13.23
N PHE A 389 22.21 -19.43 14.29
CA PHE A 389 21.08 -20.29 14.61
C PHE A 389 19.78 -19.47 14.55
N GLY A 390 18.76 -20.01 13.91
CA GLY A 390 17.41 -19.49 13.87
C GLY A 390 16.42 -20.52 14.38
N ILE A 391 15.24 -20.07 14.82
CA ILE A 391 14.17 -20.93 15.30
C ILE A 391 12.83 -20.43 14.73
N TRP A 392 12.00 -21.36 14.26
CA TRP A 392 10.66 -21.09 13.76
C TRP A 392 9.63 -21.03 14.90
N ILE A 393 8.71 -20.08 14.80
CA ILE A 393 7.52 -19.95 15.65
C ILE A 393 6.31 -19.53 14.80
N GLU A 394 5.11 -19.95 15.21
CA GLU A 394 3.82 -19.57 14.60
C GLU A 394 2.90 -18.95 15.67
N PRO A 395 3.16 -17.71 16.10
CA PRO A 395 2.49 -17.11 17.25
C PRO A 395 1.04 -16.72 17.00
N GLU A 396 0.59 -16.67 15.74
CA GLU A 396 -0.78 -16.35 15.35
C GLU A 396 -1.76 -17.52 15.51
N MET A 397 -1.26 -18.71 15.83
CA MET A 397 -2.07 -19.92 15.93
C MET A 397 -1.96 -20.58 17.29
N VAL A 398 -3.04 -21.22 17.74
CA VAL A 398 -3.08 -22.06 18.92
C VAL A 398 -3.78 -23.40 18.61
N SER A 399 -3.19 -24.50 19.02
CA SER A 399 -3.82 -25.81 18.90
C SER A 399 -4.82 -26.03 20.05
N GLN A 400 -5.97 -26.64 19.78
CA GLN A 400 -6.90 -27.06 20.83
C GLN A 400 -6.26 -28.06 21.81
N ARG A 401 -5.30 -28.85 21.32
CA ARG A 401 -4.44 -29.74 22.12
C ARG A 401 -3.15 -29.01 22.47
N SER A 402 -3.25 -27.98 23.35
CA SER A 402 -2.12 -27.27 23.94
C SER A 402 -2.44 -26.89 25.38
N GLU A 403 -1.41 -26.68 26.20
CA GLU A 403 -1.56 -26.16 27.56
C GLU A 403 -2.02 -24.70 27.53
N LEU A 404 -1.64 -23.94 26.50
CA LEU A 404 -2.11 -22.56 26.31
C LEU A 404 -3.62 -22.53 26.14
N PHE A 405 -4.20 -23.38 25.27
CA PHE A 405 -5.64 -23.46 25.07
C PHE A 405 -6.39 -23.88 26.33
N GLU A 406 -5.83 -24.82 27.12
CA GLU A 406 -6.45 -25.22 28.39
C GLU A 406 -6.53 -24.05 29.38
N LYS A 407 -5.50 -23.19 29.43
CA LYS A 407 -5.39 -22.05 30.36
C LYS A 407 -6.16 -20.81 29.89
N HIS A 408 -6.23 -20.61 28.58
CA HIS A 408 -6.70 -19.37 27.97
C HIS A 408 -7.66 -19.61 26.79
N ARG A 409 -8.78 -20.32 27.06
CA ARG A 409 -9.85 -20.51 26.06
C ARG A 409 -10.52 -19.21 25.64
N ASP A 410 -10.40 -18.18 26.45
CA ASP A 410 -10.91 -16.82 26.21
C ASP A 410 -10.10 -16.02 25.18
N TRP A 411 -8.97 -16.56 24.72
CA TRP A 411 -8.15 -15.95 23.67
C TRP A 411 -8.48 -16.42 22.25
N VAL A 412 -9.37 -17.40 22.11
CA VAL A 412 -9.67 -18.07 20.81
C VAL A 412 -11.08 -17.74 20.31
#